data_f69571e2b2b2f276465cd635b34f3613
#
_entry.id   f69571e2b2b2f276465cd635b34f3613
#
_cell.length_a   1.000
_cell.length_b   1.000
_cell.length_c   1.000
_cell.angle_alpha   90.00
_cell.angle_beta   90.00
_cell.angle_gamma   90.00
#
_symmetry.space_group_name_H-M   'P 1'
#
loop_
_entity.id
_entity.type
_entity.pdbx_description
1 polymer ?
#
loop_
_entity_poly.entity_id
_entity_poly.type
_entity_poly.pdbx_seq_one_letter_code
_entity_poly.pdbx_strand_id
1 'polypeptide(L)'
;MINPSPNPEITILPAHLDDLDAIMLLERSGFPASEQWSERTWRDELLGEHRTILIARAQHPVGVISINTTGELADLHRIVVEPRSRRQGIGADLVRAGLDIARQLGVREMILDVGYDNEPAIALYQQLGFEQLTARQNYYGPGRHALILKLYDVPGWRHRMATMTEEV
;
A
#
# COMPACT_ATOMS: atom_id res chain seq x y z
N MET A 1 10.17 2.24 15.26
CA MET A 1 9.95 0.78 15.39
C MET A 1 8.66 0.44 14.66
N ILE A 2 8.72 -0.46 13.70
CA ILE A 2 7.54 -0.91 12.97
C ILE A 2 6.77 -1.83 13.91
N ASN A 3 5.47 -1.60 14.08
CA ASN A 3 4.65 -2.50 14.91
C ASN A 3 4.62 -3.88 14.26
N PRO A 4 4.74 -4.93 15.04
CA PRO A 4 4.62 -6.27 14.50
C PRO A 4 3.22 -6.46 13.91
N SER A 5 3.16 -7.21 12.83
CA SER A 5 1.89 -7.68 12.27
C SER A 5 1.10 -8.42 13.35
N PRO A 6 -0.25 -8.29 13.38
CA PRO A 6 -1.06 -9.13 14.26
C PRO A 6 -0.93 -10.62 13.93
N ASN A 7 -0.44 -10.97 12.75
CA ASN A 7 -0.06 -12.33 12.43
C ASN A 7 1.41 -12.54 12.83
N PRO A 8 1.70 -13.34 13.88
CA PRO A 8 3.07 -13.50 14.40
C PRO A 8 4.03 -14.16 13.41
N GLU A 9 3.52 -14.75 12.34
CA GLU A 9 4.35 -15.37 11.30
C GLU A 9 4.81 -14.40 10.23
N ILE A 10 4.26 -13.17 10.22
CA ILE A 10 4.55 -12.15 9.21
C ILE A 10 5.45 -11.07 9.81
N THR A 11 6.57 -10.81 9.15
CA THR A 11 7.50 -9.71 9.47
C THR A 11 7.45 -8.67 8.38
N ILE A 12 7.35 -7.38 8.73
CA ILE A 12 7.35 -6.27 7.77
C ILE A 12 8.60 -5.44 8.01
N LEU A 13 9.44 -5.35 6.99
CA LEU A 13 10.74 -4.67 7.05
C LEU A 13 10.96 -3.81 5.79
N PRO A 14 11.83 -2.78 5.90
CA PRO A 14 12.23 -2.01 4.72
C PRO A 14 12.83 -2.91 3.64
N ALA A 15 12.50 -2.62 2.38
CA ALA A 15 13.04 -3.29 1.21
C ALA A 15 14.36 -2.64 0.77
N HIS A 16 15.20 -3.43 0.14
CA HIS A 16 16.48 -3.01 -0.43
C HIS A 16 16.57 -3.44 -1.89
N LEU A 17 17.54 -2.93 -2.62
CA LEU A 17 17.72 -3.29 -4.03
C LEU A 17 17.91 -4.81 -4.23
N ASP A 18 18.49 -5.50 -3.26
CA ASP A 18 18.65 -6.95 -3.28
C ASP A 18 17.30 -7.70 -3.27
N ASP A 19 16.21 -7.02 -2.91
CA ASP A 19 14.87 -7.61 -2.89
C ASP A 19 14.16 -7.50 -4.25
N LEU A 20 14.80 -6.89 -5.26
CA LEU A 20 14.16 -6.61 -6.55
C LEU A 20 13.58 -7.86 -7.21
N ASP A 21 14.33 -8.96 -7.24
CA ASP A 21 13.87 -10.22 -7.87
C ASP A 21 12.62 -10.76 -7.16
N ALA A 22 12.62 -10.73 -5.83
CA ALA A 22 11.46 -11.14 -5.02
C ALA A 22 10.25 -10.24 -5.28
N ILE A 23 10.46 -8.93 -5.37
CA ILE A 23 9.41 -7.96 -5.68
C ILE A 23 8.83 -8.22 -7.06
N MET A 24 9.67 -8.52 -8.05
CA MET A 24 9.19 -8.83 -9.41
C MET A 24 8.35 -10.11 -9.46
N LEU A 25 8.68 -11.11 -8.64
CA LEU A 25 7.83 -12.30 -8.51
C LEU A 25 6.46 -11.96 -7.94
N LEU A 26 6.41 -11.10 -6.91
CA LEU A 26 5.16 -10.61 -6.34
C LEU A 26 4.34 -9.83 -7.39
N GLU A 27 4.99 -8.92 -8.11
CA GLU A 27 4.34 -8.12 -9.14
C GLU A 27 3.68 -9.00 -10.20
N ARG A 28 4.41 -9.98 -10.72
CA ARG A 28 3.91 -10.90 -11.74
C ARG A 28 2.78 -11.78 -11.24
N SER A 29 2.82 -12.17 -9.98
CA SER A 29 1.76 -12.99 -9.38
C SER A 29 0.48 -12.20 -9.10
N GLY A 30 0.60 -10.91 -8.83
CA GLY A 30 -0.49 -10.07 -8.35
C GLY A 30 -1.26 -9.31 -9.43
N PHE A 31 -0.67 -9.15 -10.62
CA PHE A 31 -1.27 -8.34 -11.69
C PHE A 31 -1.22 -9.05 -13.04
N PRO A 32 -2.26 -8.82 -13.90
CA PRO A 32 -2.18 -9.22 -15.30
C PRO A 32 -1.00 -8.56 -16.00
N ALA A 33 -0.47 -9.19 -17.04
CA ALA A 33 0.73 -8.70 -17.76
C ALA A 33 0.59 -7.24 -18.22
N SER A 34 -0.61 -6.83 -18.64
CA SER A 34 -0.88 -5.46 -19.10
C SER A 34 -0.81 -4.40 -17.98
N GLU A 35 -0.88 -4.81 -16.74
CA GLU A 35 -0.91 -3.90 -15.58
C GLU A 35 0.35 -3.99 -14.73
N GLN A 36 1.27 -4.87 -15.07
CA GLN A 36 2.49 -5.08 -14.31
C GLN A 36 3.47 -3.92 -14.48
N TRP A 37 4.06 -3.51 -13.36
CA TRP A 37 5.25 -2.65 -13.39
C TRP A 37 6.45 -3.44 -13.90
N SER A 38 7.31 -2.76 -14.65
CA SER A 38 8.55 -3.34 -15.14
C SER A 38 9.59 -3.43 -14.02
N GLU A 39 10.63 -4.25 -14.24
CA GLU A 39 11.79 -4.28 -13.36
C GLU A 39 12.40 -2.89 -13.21
N ARG A 40 12.49 -2.12 -14.30
CA ARG A 40 13.02 -0.75 -14.27
C ARG A 40 12.20 0.15 -13.35
N THR A 41 10.87 0.06 -13.42
CA THR A 41 10.00 0.86 -12.55
C THR A 41 10.25 0.53 -11.08
N TRP A 42 10.31 -0.74 -10.72
CA TRP A 42 10.59 -1.14 -9.35
C TRP A 42 11.99 -0.76 -8.89
N ARG A 43 12.99 -0.85 -9.78
CA ARG A 43 14.34 -0.39 -9.48
C ARG A 43 14.37 1.10 -9.20
N ASP A 44 13.69 1.90 -10.02
CA ASP A 44 13.58 3.35 -9.82
C ASP A 44 12.89 3.68 -8.50
N GLU A 45 11.87 2.91 -8.11
CA GLU A 45 11.23 3.07 -6.79
C GLU A 45 12.23 2.77 -5.67
N LEU A 46 12.95 1.65 -5.73
CA LEU A 46 13.89 1.24 -4.69
C LEU A 46 15.06 2.20 -4.53
N LEU A 47 15.49 2.85 -5.61
CA LEU A 47 16.59 3.81 -5.61
C LEU A 47 16.12 5.26 -5.43
N GLY A 48 14.83 5.52 -5.50
CA GLY A 48 14.27 6.85 -5.43
C GLY A 48 14.37 7.47 -4.04
N GLU A 49 14.57 8.79 -4.01
CA GLU A 49 14.48 9.56 -2.77
C GLU A 49 13.02 9.65 -2.32
N HIS A 50 12.80 9.78 -1.00
CA HIS A 50 11.49 9.96 -0.41
C HIS A 50 10.54 8.77 -0.65
N ARG A 51 11.08 7.60 -0.88
CA ARG A 51 10.34 6.33 -1.01
C ARG A 51 10.37 5.56 0.31
N THR A 52 9.22 5.05 0.69
CA THR A 52 9.09 4.04 1.75
C THR A 52 8.62 2.77 1.09
N ILE A 53 9.47 1.76 1.04
CA ILE A 53 9.14 0.46 0.46
C ILE A 53 9.32 -0.59 1.53
N LEU A 54 8.24 -1.34 1.81
CA LEU A 54 8.22 -2.36 2.86
C LEU A 54 7.87 -3.71 2.26
N ILE A 55 8.55 -4.75 2.71
CA ILE A 55 8.25 -6.14 2.34
C ILE A 55 7.67 -6.87 3.54
N ALA A 56 6.56 -7.55 3.32
CA ALA A 56 6.00 -8.52 4.24
C ALA A 56 6.56 -9.90 3.91
N ARG A 57 7.13 -10.56 4.92
CA ARG A 57 7.71 -11.91 4.79
C ARG A 57 7.08 -12.87 5.77
N ALA A 58 6.75 -14.05 5.26
CA ALA A 58 6.54 -15.25 6.05
C ALA A 58 7.82 -16.10 5.95
N GLN A 59 7.75 -17.30 5.40
CA GLN A 59 8.94 -18.08 5.03
C GLN A 59 9.58 -17.54 3.73
N HIS A 60 8.80 -16.80 2.95
CA HIS A 60 9.21 -16.12 1.71
C HIS A 60 8.49 -14.76 1.64
N PRO A 61 8.89 -13.86 0.73
CA PRO A 61 8.18 -12.59 0.53
C PRO A 61 6.73 -12.84 0.08
N VAL A 62 5.75 -12.24 0.79
CA VAL A 62 4.33 -12.43 0.51
C VAL A 62 3.62 -11.14 0.12
N GLY A 63 4.26 -9.99 0.31
CA GLY A 63 3.69 -8.71 -0.07
C GLY A 63 4.71 -7.59 -0.07
N VAL A 64 4.38 -6.50 -0.77
CA VAL A 64 5.21 -5.30 -0.86
C VAL A 64 4.31 -4.08 -0.99
N ILE A 65 4.74 -2.96 -0.41
CA ILE A 65 4.10 -1.65 -0.56
C ILE A 65 5.16 -0.62 -0.91
N SER A 66 4.82 0.33 -1.80
CA SER A 66 5.64 1.48 -2.13
C SER A 66 4.86 2.76 -1.92
N ILE A 67 5.44 3.69 -1.15
CA ILE A 67 4.86 4.98 -0.81
C ILE A 67 5.89 6.07 -1.12
N ASN A 68 5.44 7.12 -1.80
CA ASN A 68 6.25 8.32 -2.04
C ASN A 68 5.80 9.44 -1.12
N THR A 69 6.74 10.14 -0.48
CA THR A 69 6.45 11.27 0.40
C THR A 69 6.96 12.56 -0.23
N THR A 70 6.10 13.56 -0.35
CA THR A 70 6.43 14.90 -0.82
C THR A 70 5.90 15.90 0.19
N GLY A 71 6.78 16.40 1.07
CA GLY A 71 6.36 17.29 2.15
C GLY A 71 5.37 16.61 3.10
N GLU A 72 4.18 17.18 3.22
CA GLU A 72 3.12 16.67 4.11
C GLU A 72 2.16 15.69 3.41
N LEU A 73 2.37 15.42 2.14
CA LEU A 73 1.54 14.52 1.34
C LEU A 73 2.30 13.25 1.00
N ALA A 74 1.68 12.11 1.19
CA ALA A 74 2.16 10.83 0.70
C ALA A 74 1.24 10.28 -0.39
N ASP A 75 1.83 9.55 -1.31
CA ASP A 75 1.14 8.86 -2.39
C ASP A 75 1.48 7.37 -2.31
N LEU A 76 0.48 6.54 -2.07
CA LEU A 76 0.64 5.09 -2.08
C LEU A 76 0.69 4.65 -3.55
N HIS A 77 1.90 4.40 -4.05
CA HIS A 77 2.14 4.09 -5.46
C HIS A 77 1.73 2.67 -5.85
N ARG A 78 2.02 1.70 -4.99
CA ARG A 78 1.80 0.30 -5.32
C ARG A 78 1.67 -0.55 -4.07
N ILE A 79 0.78 -1.52 -4.10
CA ILE A 79 0.69 -2.58 -3.10
C ILE A 79 0.38 -3.89 -3.80
N VAL A 80 1.11 -4.94 -3.43
CA VAL A 80 0.90 -6.30 -3.95
C VAL A 80 0.94 -7.27 -2.79
N VAL A 81 -0.04 -8.16 -2.74
CA VAL A 81 -0.02 -9.34 -1.87
C VAL A 81 -0.17 -10.55 -2.77
N GLU A 82 0.69 -11.57 -2.61
CA GLU A 82 0.58 -12.77 -3.44
C GLU A 82 -0.81 -13.40 -3.29
N PRO A 83 -1.42 -13.91 -4.38
CA PRO A 83 -2.81 -14.37 -4.36
C PRO A 83 -3.13 -15.38 -3.27
N ARG A 84 -2.25 -16.37 -3.04
CA ARG A 84 -2.48 -17.41 -2.03
C ARG A 84 -2.37 -16.92 -0.58
N SER A 85 -1.81 -15.73 -0.37
CA SER A 85 -1.67 -15.11 0.96
C SER A 85 -2.70 -14.03 1.24
N ARG A 86 -3.63 -13.79 0.31
CA ARG A 86 -4.72 -12.82 0.48
C ARG A 86 -5.72 -13.28 1.54
N ARG A 87 -6.53 -12.33 2.04
CA ARG A 87 -7.54 -12.54 3.09
C ARG A 87 -6.94 -12.91 4.46
N GLN A 88 -5.66 -12.64 4.68
CA GLN A 88 -4.97 -12.84 5.96
C GLN A 88 -4.61 -11.51 6.63
N GLY A 89 -5.08 -10.38 6.08
CA GLY A 89 -4.81 -9.05 6.63
C GLY A 89 -3.44 -8.48 6.29
N ILE A 90 -2.68 -9.10 5.40
CA ILE A 90 -1.32 -8.67 5.04
C ILE A 90 -1.34 -7.29 4.37
N GLY A 91 -2.28 -7.04 3.46
CA GLY A 91 -2.43 -5.74 2.81
C GLY A 91 -2.70 -4.63 3.82
N ALA A 92 -3.62 -4.88 4.75
CA ALA A 92 -3.91 -3.93 5.83
C ALA A 92 -2.70 -3.68 6.72
N ASP A 93 -1.94 -4.71 7.06
CA ASP A 93 -0.72 -4.59 7.86
C ASP A 93 0.35 -3.76 7.15
N LEU A 94 0.52 -3.95 5.84
CA LEU A 94 1.43 -3.15 5.03
C LEU A 94 1.03 -1.68 5.01
N VAL A 95 -0.25 -1.38 4.82
CA VAL A 95 -0.75 0.00 4.85
C VAL A 95 -0.55 0.62 6.23
N ARG A 96 -0.87 -0.11 7.31
CA ARG A 96 -0.67 0.38 8.69
C ARG A 96 0.81 0.69 8.96
N ALA A 97 1.71 -0.20 8.56
CA ALA A 97 3.14 0.03 8.73
C ALA A 97 3.62 1.25 7.93
N GLY A 98 3.13 1.40 6.69
CA GLY A 98 3.42 2.56 5.87
C GLY A 98 2.89 3.85 6.45
N LEU A 99 1.68 3.84 7.02
CA LEU A 99 1.10 5.01 7.69
C LEU A 99 1.89 5.41 8.94
N ASP A 100 2.39 4.44 9.71
CA ASP A 100 3.23 4.72 10.87
C ASP A 100 4.51 5.46 10.48
N ILE A 101 5.17 5.01 9.42
CA ILE A 101 6.38 5.66 8.91
C ILE A 101 6.05 7.04 8.35
N ALA A 102 4.98 7.17 7.56
CA ALA A 102 4.54 8.43 7.01
C ALA A 102 4.28 9.46 8.13
N ARG A 103 3.61 9.05 9.18
CA ARG A 103 3.36 9.91 10.36
C ARG A 103 4.67 10.39 10.99
N GLN A 104 5.64 9.50 11.15
CA GLN A 104 6.96 9.85 11.69
C GLN A 104 7.71 10.84 10.80
N LEU A 105 7.47 10.79 9.48
CA LEU A 105 8.06 11.70 8.50
C LEU A 105 7.31 13.04 8.39
N GLY A 106 6.26 13.26 9.15
CA GLY A 106 5.50 14.50 9.14
C GLY A 106 4.38 14.55 8.09
N VAL A 107 4.03 13.42 7.48
CA VAL A 107 2.94 13.32 6.51
C VAL A 107 1.61 13.59 7.23
N ARG A 108 0.75 14.39 6.64
CA ARG A 108 -0.57 14.70 7.16
C ARG A 108 -1.70 14.04 6.38
N GLU A 109 -1.50 13.81 5.10
CA GLU A 109 -2.50 13.24 4.20
C GLU A 109 -1.87 12.20 3.29
N MET A 110 -2.65 11.18 2.92
CA MET A 110 -2.21 10.15 1.97
C MET A 110 -3.26 9.96 0.89
N ILE A 111 -2.81 9.89 -0.36
CA ILE A 111 -3.67 9.62 -1.52
C ILE A 111 -3.27 8.31 -2.18
N LEU A 112 -4.19 7.74 -2.93
CA LEU A 112 -3.94 6.60 -3.80
C LEU A 112 -4.94 6.62 -4.96
N ASP A 113 -4.59 5.93 -6.04
CA ASP A 113 -5.53 5.59 -7.09
C ASP A 113 -5.77 4.08 -7.10
N VAL A 114 -6.99 3.69 -7.44
CA VAL A 114 -7.41 2.29 -7.50
C VAL A 114 -8.41 2.11 -8.63
N GLY A 115 -8.36 0.97 -9.31
CA GLY A 115 -9.35 0.65 -10.35
C GLY A 115 -10.76 0.66 -9.76
N TYR A 116 -11.69 1.30 -10.47
CA TYR A 116 -13.07 1.46 -10.00
C TYR A 116 -13.78 0.11 -9.77
N ASP A 117 -13.32 -0.94 -10.42
CA ASP A 117 -13.86 -2.29 -10.35
C ASP A 117 -13.10 -3.20 -9.38
N ASN A 118 -12.04 -2.69 -8.75
CA ASN A 118 -11.27 -3.45 -7.76
C ASN A 118 -11.94 -3.36 -6.38
N GLU A 119 -13.07 -4.06 -6.24
CA GLU A 119 -13.89 -4.02 -5.03
C GLU A 119 -13.13 -4.44 -3.76
N PRO A 120 -12.32 -5.51 -3.77
CA PRO A 120 -11.58 -5.89 -2.56
C PRO A 120 -10.60 -4.82 -2.09
N ALA A 121 -9.89 -4.18 -2.99
CA ALA A 121 -8.94 -3.12 -2.64
C ALA A 121 -9.67 -1.87 -2.13
N ILE A 122 -10.77 -1.47 -2.78
CA ILE A 122 -11.58 -0.34 -2.34
C ILE A 122 -12.10 -0.59 -0.92
N ALA A 123 -12.62 -1.79 -0.65
CA ALA A 123 -13.12 -2.15 0.67
C ALA A 123 -12.02 -2.09 1.73
N LEU A 124 -10.81 -2.59 1.40
CA LEU A 124 -9.66 -2.51 2.28
C LEU A 124 -9.33 -1.06 2.67
N TYR A 125 -9.22 -0.18 1.68
CA TYR A 125 -8.86 1.22 1.93
C TYR A 125 -9.95 1.96 2.71
N GLN A 126 -11.22 1.71 2.40
CA GLN A 126 -12.34 2.31 3.12
C GLN A 126 -12.37 1.87 4.59
N GLN A 127 -12.10 0.60 4.86
CA GLN A 127 -11.99 0.08 6.23
C GLN A 127 -10.84 0.75 7.00
N LEU A 128 -9.80 1.16 6.31
CA LEU A 128 -8.67 1.88 6.91
C LEU A 128 -8.90 3.40 7.01
N GLY A 129 -10.06 3.90 6.58
CA GLY A 129 -10.44 5.29 6.74
C GLY A 129 -10.21 6.16 5.52
N PHE A 130 -9.81 5.60 4.39
CA PHE A 130 -9.73 6.34 3.12
C PHE A 130 -11.13 6.64 2.60
N GLU A 131 -11.30 7.83 2.03
CA GLU A 131 -12.56 8.29 1.46
C GLU A 131 -12.36 8.63 -0.01
N GLN A 132 -13.40 8.44 -0.82
CA GLN A 132 -13.33 8.80 -2.22
C GLN A 132 -13.25 10.32 -2.37
N LEU A 133 -12.18 10.80 -3.00
CA LEU A 133 -11.99 12.20 -3.33
C LEU A 133 -12.61 12.52 -4.68
N THR A 134 -12.32 11.71 -5.70
CA THR A 134 -12.81 11.90 -7.05
C THR A 134 -12.71 10.60 -7.86
N ALA A 135 -13.21 10.63 -9.09
CA ALA A 135 -13.04 9.56 -10.05
C ALA A 135 -12.43 10.12 -11.32
N ARG A 136 -11.57 9.35 -11.98
CA ARG A 136 -10.94 9.73 -13.25
C ARG A 136 -11.28 8.72 -14.33
N GLN A 137 -12.04 9.17 -15.32
CA GLN A 137 -12.43 8.30 -16.43
C GLN A 137 -11.23 7.99 -17.31
N ASN A 138 -11.14 6.72 -17.73
CA ASN A 138 -10.11 6.22 -18.65
C ASN A 138 -8.66 6.47 -18.18
N TYR A 139 -8.45 6.55 -16.86
CA TYR A 139 -7.14 6.87 -16.26
C TYR A 139 -6.07 5.83 -16.64
N TYR A 140 -6.46 4.55 -16.66
CA TYR A 140 -5.58 3.43 -17.03
C TYR A 140 -5.72 3.00 -18.49
N GLY A 141 -6.60 3.65 -19.24
CA GLY A 141 -6.92 3.31 -20.63
C GLY A 141 -8.42 3.31 -20.88
N PRO A 142 -8.87 3.11 -22.13
CA PRO A 142 -10.30 3.13 -22.50
C PRO A 142 -11.13 2.17 -21.62
N GLY A 143 -12.17 2.69 -20.96
CA GLY A 143 -13.05 1.91 -20.06
C GLY A 143 -12.41 1.53 -18.74
N ARG A 144 -11.18 1.92 -18.47
CA ARG A 144 -10.44 1.57 -17.25
C ARG A 144 -10.33 2.79 -16.35
N HIS A 145 -11.40 3.02 -15.60
CA HIS A 145 -11.54 4.18 -14.72
C HIS A 145 -10.82 3.98 -13.39
N ALA A 146 -10.40 5.07 -12.75
CA ALA A 146 -9.81 5.06 -11.44
C ALA A 146 -10.66 5.83 -10.43
N LEU A 147 -10.65 5.37 -9.19
CA LEU A 147 -11.05 6.16 -8.04
C LEU A 147 -9.79 6.72 -7.38
N ILE A 148 -9.84 7.97 -6.98
CA ILE A 148 -8.81 8.59 -6.15
C ILE A 148 -9.34 8.62 -4.73
N LEU A 149 -8.64 7.94 -3.83
CA LEU A 149 -9.00 7.86 -2.42
C LEU A 149 -8.01 8.67 -1.59
N LYS A 150 -8.49 9.22 -0.49
CA LYS A 150 -7.68 10.07 0.38
C LYS A 150 -7.92 9.77 1.85
N LEU A 151 -6.85 9.73 2.60
CA LEU A 151 -6.84 9.72 4.05
C LEU A 151 -6.44 11.11 4.53
N TYR A 152 -7.35 11.82 5.23
CA TYR A 152 -7.22 13.23 5.53
C TYR A 152 -6.42 13.53 6.80
N ASP A 153 -6.33 12.58 7.72
CA ASP A 153 -5.68 12.80 9.02
C ASP A 153 -4.77 11.63 9.38
N VAL A 154 -3.59 11.62 8.77
CA VAL A 154 -2.55 10.63 9.08
C VAL A 154 -2.10 10.74 10.55
N PRO A 155 -1.85 11.94 11.12
CA PRO A 155 -1.43 12.04 12.50
C PRO A 155 -2.39 11.44 13.52
N GLY A 156 -3.70 11.58 13.31
CA GLY A 156 -4.74 11.08 14.23
C GLY A 156 -5.29 9.70 13.86
N TRP A 157 -4.76 9.07 12.83
CA TRP A 157 -5.34 7.85 12.27
C TRP A 157 -5.47 6.71 13.28
N ARG A 158 -4.44 6.42 14.05
CA ARG A 158 -4.47 5.33 15.06
C ARG A 158 -5.54 5.56 16.11
N HIS A 159 -5.67 6.79 16.60
CA HIS A 159 -6.67 7.15 17.60
C HIS A 159 -8.09 6.94 17.05
N ARG A 160 -8.36 7.40 15.84
CA ARG A 160 -9.68 7.23 15.21
C ARG A 160 -10.02 5.77 14.99
N MET A 161 -9.06 4.94 14.54
CA MET A 161 -9.29 3.51 14.32
C MET A 161 -9.58 2.79 15.65
N ALA A 162 -8.87 3.11 16.71
CA ALA A 162 -9.12 2.54 18.04
C ALA A 162 -10.52 2.90 18.55
N THR A 163 -10.94 4.16 18.40
CA THR A 163 -12.29 4.62 18.80
C THR A 163 -13.38 3.91 18.02
N MET A 164 -13.23 3.74 16.72
CA MET A 164 -14.19 3.02 15.88
C MET A 164 -14.33 1.55 16.30
N THR A 165 -13.25 0.91 16.71
CA THR A 165 -13.27 -0.49 17.17
C THR A 165 -14.00 -0.63 18.52
N GLU A 166 -13.90 0.36 19.39
CA GLU A 166 -14.57 0.36 20.69
C GLU A 166 -16.08 0.61 20.58
N GLU A 167 -16.54 1.24 19.51
CA GLU A 167 -17.97 1.52 19.26
C GLU A 167 -18.74 0.32 18.69
N VAL A 168 -18.06 -0.74 18.34
CA VAL A 168 -18.63 -2.00 17.84
C VAL A 168 -18.67 -3.01 18.99
#